data_3b9b80297ffc29b01d4ce6daaa1d4d6b
#
_entry.id   3b9b80297ffc29b01d4ce6daaa1d4d6b
#
_cell.length_a   1.000
_cell.length_b   1.000
_cell.length_c   1.000
_cell.angle_alpha   90.00
_cell.angle_beta   90.00
_cell.angle_gamma   90.00
#
_symmetry.space_group_name_H-M   'P 1'
#
loop_
_entity.id
_entity.type
_entity.pdbx_description
1 polymer ?
#
loop_
_entity_poly.entity_id
_entity_poly.type
_entity_poly.pdbx_seq_one_letter_code
_entity_poly.pdbx_strand_id
1 'polypeptide(L)'
;LLDGKALSTAQHRVAPEQRQIGMVFQDYALFPHLSVAENVGFGIHTSPDRKRVVDELLSLVKLDKLGRRYPHELSGGQQQRVALARAMAPNPRLLLLDEPFSNLDGELRRRLSAEVRDILKSRGISAMLVTHDQAEAFAVCDQVGVLKDGHLQQWDTPYNLYHEPATPFVASFIGQGYFIRGHMQARDTVATELGVIQGNRAYPMLEGSPVDVLLRPDDLVGDASSALRARVIDRTFQGATILYRLQLSTGTQLEALFPSHADHQPGDDVGLRVAAEHLVLFPAQGSVNLHAQLPLEQVLNANQSA
;
A
#
# COMPACT_ATOMS: atom_id res chain seq x y z
N LEU A 1 -2.54 22.76 -8.85
CA LEU A 1 -2.00 23.80 -7.95
C LEU A 1 -0.84 23.21 -7.14
N LEU A 2 0.16 24.01 -6.78
CA LEU A 2 1.16 23.67 -5.77
C LEU A 2 1.25 24.87 -4.82
N ASP A 3 0.97 24.67 -3.52
CA ASP A 3 0.86 25.72 -2.51
C ASP A 3 -0.04 26.91 -2.97
N GLY A 4 -1.19 26.60 -3.54
CA GLY A 4 -2.14 27.58 -4.07
C GLY A 4 -1.75 28.23 -5.40
N LYS A 5 -0.55 27.96 -5.95
CA LYS A 5 -0.10 28.50 -7.23
C LYS A 5 -0.47 27.58 -8.39
N ALA A 6 -1.08 28.13 -9.44
CA ALA A 6 -1.37 27.38 -10.66
C ALA A 6 -0.09 27.05 -11.43
N LEU A 7 0.21 25.77 -11.63
CA LEU A 7 1.32 25.31 -12.44
C LEU A 7 0.95 25.16 -13.92
N SER A 8 -0.32 24.92 -14.20
CA SER A 8 -0.83 24.78 -15.56
C SER A 8 -2.30 25.23 -15.60
N THR A 9 -2.64 26.05 -16.57
CA THR A 9 -4.00 26.45 -16.93
C THR A 9 -4.18 26.31 -18.44
N ALA A 10 -5.36 26.61 -18.97
CA ALA A 10 -5.59 26.62 -20.41
C ALA A 10 -4.70 27.62 -21.15
N GLN A 11 -4.31 28.74 -20.48
CA GLN A 11 -3.58 29.86 -21.08
C GLN A 11 -2.12 29.97 -20.61
N HIS A 12 -1.74 29.27 -19.54
CA HIS A 12 -0.40 29.40 -18.94
C HIS A 12 0.13 28.08 -18.45
N ARG A 13 1.42 27.83 -18.71
CA ARG A 13 2.16 26.68 -18.17
C ARG A 13 3.48 27.15 -17.59
N VAL A 14 3.73 26.84 -16.33
CA VAL A 14 5.03 27.05 -15.69
C VAL A 14 6.03 26.06 -16.29
N ALA A 15 7.22 26.52 -16.68
CA ALA A 15 8.29 25.65 -17.17
C ALA A 15 8.67 24.59 -16.13
N PRO A 16 8.97 23.34 -16.53
CA PRO A 16 9.24 22.24 -15.59
C PRO A 16 10.26 22.56 -14.51
N GLU A 17 11.37 23.20 -14.88
CA GLU A 17 12.47 23.60 -14.01
C GLU A 17 12.08 24.65 -12.96
N GLN A 18 10.97 25.36 -13.17
CA GLN A 18 10.45 26.39 -12.25
C GLN A 18 9.35 25.88 -11.33
N ARG A 19 8.92 24.62 -11.48
CA ARG A 19 7.80 24.07 -10.72
C ARG A 19 8.14 23.70 -9.31
N GLN A 20 9.41 23.64 -8.95
CA GLN A 20 9.88 23.12 -7.65
C GLN A 20 9.39 21.70 -7.37
N ILE A 21 9.35 20.86 -8.40
CA ILE A 21 8.99 19.44 -8.33
C ILE A 21 10.22 18.64 -8.72
N GLY A 22 10.66 17.76 -7.86
CA GLY A 22 11.65 16.73 -8.18
C GLY A 22 10.97 15.47 -8.73
N MET A 23 11.70 14.69 -9.53
CA MET A 23 11.20 13.42 -10.05
C MET A 23 12.27 12.34 -10.03
N VAL A 24 11.91 11.16 -9.58
CA VAL A 24 12.68 9.93 -9.67
C VAL A 24 11.94 8.99 -10.61
N PHE A 25 12.58 8.58 -11.68
CA PHE A 25 12.04 7.70 -12.70
C PHE A 25 12.32 6.22 -12.35
N GLN A 26 11.57 5.31 -12.91
CA GLN A 26 11.69 3.87 -12.72
C GLN A 26 13.10 3.32 -13.08
N ASP A 27 13.72 3.85 -14.10
CA ASP A 27 15.07 3.50 -14.56
C ASP A 27 16.17 4.38 -13.93
N TYR A 28 15.78 5.19 -12.91
CA TYR A 28 16.62 6.20 -12.22
C TYR A 28 17.09 7.34 -13.10
N ALA A 29 17.14 7.20 -14.42
CA ALA A 29 17.56 8.17 -15.43
C ALA A 29 18.85 8.92 -15.05
N LEU A 30 19.86 8.20 -14.50
CA LEU A 30 21.15 8.78 -14.17
C LEU A 30 21.93 9.10 -15.44
N PHE A 31 22.67 10.21 -15.41
CA PHE A 31 23.57 10.58 -16.51
C PHE A 31 24.80 9.66 -16.48
N PRO A 32 25.00 8.77 -17.45
CA PRO A 32 26.03 7.74 -17.37
C PRO A 32 27.45 8.28 -17.51
N HIS A 33 27.62 9.46 -18.10
CA HIS A 33 28.88 10.16 -18.30
C HIS A 33 29.28 11.09 -17.15
N LEU A 34 28.40 11.26 -16.17
CA LEU A 34 28.65 12.06 -14.98
C LEU A 34 28.91 11.16 -13.77
N SER A 35 29.83 11.59 -12.90
CA SER A 35 30.03 10.93 -11.61
C SER A 35 28.82 11.09 -10.70
N VAL A 36 28.80 10.35 -9.59
CA VAL A 36 27.74 10.42 -8.55
C VAL A 36 27.57 11.86 -8.05
N ALA A 37 28.65 12.55 -7.71
CA ALA A 37 28.60 13.92 -7.21
C ALA A 37 28.09 14.90 -8.30
N GLU A 38 28.48 14.70 -9.55
CA GLU A 38 28.01 15.50 -10.67
C GLU A 38 26.53 15.25 -10.98
N ASN A 39 26.07 13.97 -10.91
CA ASN A 39 24.66 13.65 -11.02
C ASN A 39 23.83 14.37 -9.94
N VAL A 40 24.21 14.26 -8.67
CA VAL A 40 23.50 14.92 -7.55
C VAL A 40 23.49 16.44 -7.74
N GLY A 41 24.64 17.04 -8.11
CA GLY A 41 24.78 18.47 -8.29
C GLY A 41 24.28 19.02 -9.63
N PHE A 42 23.68 18.21 -10.49
CA PHE A 42 23.30 18.61 -11.83
C PHE A 42 22.29 19.77 -11.85
N GLY A 43 21.19 19.63 -11.09
CA GLY A 43 20.11 20.64 -11.02
C GLY A 43 20.50 21.94 -10.29
N ILE A 44 21.68 21.96 -9.64
CA ILE A 44 22.18 23.09 -8.86
C ILE A 44 23.57 23.55 -9.35
N HIS A 45 23.90 23.30 -10.60
CA HIS A 45 25.25 23.54 -11.14
C HIS A 45 25.72 24.99 -11.05
N THR A 46 24.80 25.96 -11.04
CA THR A 46 25.10 27.40 -10.89
C THR A 46 25.12 27.89 -9.42
N SER A 47 24.74 27.03 -8.46
CA SER A 47 24.67 27.41 -7.06
C SER A 47 26.07 27.54 -6.44
N PRO A 48 26.37 28.61 -5.70
CA PRO A 48 27.61 28.73 -4.96
C PRO A 48 27.74 27.66 -3.85
N ASP A 49 26.63 27.17 -3.33
CA ASP A 49 26.56 26.14 -2.29
C ASP A 49 26.58 24.71 -2.84
N ARG A 50 26.74 24.52 -4.15
CA ARG A 50 26.66 23.22 -4.83
C ARG A 50 27.45 22.13 -4.10
N LYS A 51 28.72 22.40 -3.77
CA LYS A 51 29.58 21.41 -3.12
C LYS A 51 29.02 21.00 -1.75
N ARG A 52 28.66 21.95 -0.91
CA ARG A 52 28.09 21.70 0.43
C ARG A 52 26.80 20.88 0.33
N VAL A 53 25.88 21.26 -0.56
CA VAL A 53 24.61 20.54 -0.76
C VAL A 53 24.84 19.12 -1.26
N VAL A 54 25.76 18.91 -2.19
CA VAL A 54 26.10 17.57 -2.69
C VAL A 54 26.69 16.71 -1.58
N ASP A 55 27.65 17.23 -0.79
CA ASP A 55 28.27 16.48 0.31
C ASP A 55 27.23 16.11 1.38
N GLU A 56 26.35 17.03 1.75
CA GLU A 56 25.24 16.79 2.70
C GLU A 56 24.26 15.72 2.18
N LEU A 57 23.89 15.76 0.90
CA LEU A 57 22.96 14.80 0.32
C LEU A 57 23.60 13.41 0.17
N LEU A 58 24.87 13.34 -0.23
CA LEU A 58 25.60 12.07 -0.28
C LEU A 58 25.71 11.42 1.10
N SER A 59 25.93 12.22 2.14
CA SER A 59 25.92 11.72 3.52
C SER A 59 24.54 11.24 3.93
N LEU A 60 23.49 12.01 3.64
CA LEU A 60 22.11 11.65 3.95
C LEU A 60 21.71 10.29 3.35
N VAL A 61 22.10 10.03 2.10
CA VAL A 61 21.81 8.77 1.41
C VAL A 61 22.89 7.68 1.61
N LYS A 62 23.84 7.91 2.52
CA LYS A 62 24.94 6.98 2.89
C LYS A 62 25.84 6.60 1.70
N LEU A 63 26.20 7.57 0.87
CA LEU A 63 27.07 7.42 -0.30
C LEU A 63 28.32 8.31 -0.23
N ASP A 64 28.75 8.77 0.95
CA ASP A 64 29.85 9.73 1.17
C ASP A 64 31.15 9.39 0.42
N LYS A 65 31.45 8.09 0.32
CA LYS A 65 32.70 7.61 -0.27
C LYS A 65 32.59 7.34 -1.78
N LEU A 66 31.41 7.48 -2.36
CA LEU A 66 31.13 7.08 -3.75
C LEU A 66 30.99 8.26 -4.70
N GLY A 67 31.21 9.49 -4.26
CA GLY A 67 31.01 10.71 -5.06
C GLY A 67 31.77 10.75 -6.40
N ARG A 68 32.92 10.05 -6.51
CA ARG A 68 33.75 9.97 -7.72
C ARG A 68 33.41 8.80 -8.64
N ARG A 69 32.55 7.85 -8.20
CA ARG A 69 32.12 6.70 -8.99
C ARG A 69 31.15 7.14 -10.08
N TYR A 70 31.02 6.30 -11.12
CA TYR A 70 30.04 6.47 -12.17
C TYR A 70 28.86 5.52 -11.96
N PRO A 71 27.68 5.78 -12.60
CA PRO A 71 26.49 4.96 -12.41
C PRO A 71 26.70 3.46 -12.67
N HIS A 72 27.48 3.10 -13.68
CA HIS A 72 27.77 1.69 -14.02
C HIS A 72 28.64 0.96 -12.98
N GLU A 73 29.24 1.66 -12.04
CA GLU A 73 30.04 1.10 -10.94
C GLU A 73 29.21 0.90 -9.66
N LEU A 74 27.90 1.18 -9.71
CA LEU A 74 26.98 1.16 -8.58
C LEU A 74 25.99 0.00 -8.66
N SER A 75 25.59 -0.55 -7.49
CA SER A 75 24.44 -1.44 -7.41
C SER A 75 23.13 -0.68 -7.68
N GLY A 76 22.05 -1.38 -8.05
CA GLY A 76 20.74 -0.78 -8.29
C GLY A 76 20.24 0.09 -7.13
N GLY A 77 20.37 -0.40 -5.88
CA GLY A 77 20.00 0.38 -4.71
C GLY A 77 20.88 1.62 -4.47
N GLN A 78 22.17 1.59 -4.88
CA GLN A 78 23.03 2.77 -4.85
C GLN A 78 22.62 3.77 -5.94
N GLN A 79 22.30 3.30 -7.15
CA GLN A 79 21.81 4.16 -8.23
C GLN A 79 20.52 4.87 -7.84
N GLN A 80 19.58 4.15 -7.22
CA GLN A 80 18.34 4.71 -6.69
C GLN A 80 18.61 5.85 -5.67
N ARG A 81 19.52 5.63 -4.73
CA ARG A 81 19.90 6.66 -3.74
C ARG A 81 20.53 7.90 -4.39
N VAL A 82 21.31 7.72 -5.46
CA VAL A 82 21.85 8.83 -6.26
C VAL A 82 20.72 9.59 -6.94
N ALA A 83 19.74 8.89 -7.55
CA ALA A 83 18.59 9.53 -8.19
C ALA A 83 17.73 10.30 -7.19
N LEU A 84 17.52 9.75 -6.00
CA LEU A 84 16.81 10.42 -4.91
C LEU A 84 17.55 11.68 -4.46
N ALA A 85 18.87 11.60 -4.22
CA ALA A 85 19.70 12.74 -3.83
C ALA A 85 19.68 13.84 -4.92
N ARG A 86 19.80 13.45 -6.20
CA ARG A 86 19.70 14.38 -7.35
C ARG A 86 18.36 15.11 -7.38
N ALA A 87 17.25 14.37 -7.18
CA ALA A 87 15.92 14.95 -7.19
C ALA A 87 15.67 15.90 -6.01
N MET A 88 16.34 15.68 -4.87
CA MET A 88 16.26 16.53 -3.66
C MET A 88 17.18 17.76 -3.74
N ALA A 89 18.24 17.74 -4.56
CA ALA A 89 19.26 18.81 -4.56
C ALA A 89 18.70 20.21 -4.80
N PRO A 90 17.69 20.42 -5.71
CA PRO A 90 17.06 21.72 -5.89
C PRO A 90 16.10 22.13 -4.75
N ASN A 91 16.04 21.37 -3.68
CA ASN A 91 15.11 21.56 -2.55
C ASN A 91 13.63 21.67 -3.00
N PRO A 92 13.08 20.61 -3.63
CA PRO A 92 11.73 20.62 -4.18
C PRO A 92 10.67 20.68 -3.09
N ARG A 93 9.50 21.23 -3.41
CA ARG A 93 8.30 21.19 -2.56
C ARG A 93 7.57 19.86 -2.62
N LEU A 94 7.65 19.21 -3.77
CA LEU A 94 7.03 17.90 -4.04
C LEU A 94 8.03 17.00 -4.76
N LEU A 95 8.12 15.75 -4.31
CA LEU A 95 8.90 14.72 -4.99
C LEU A 95 7.95 13.68 -5.60
N LEU A 96 8.07 13.45 -6.90
CA LEU A 96 7.35 12.40 -7.60
C LEU A 96 8.26 11.18 -7.73
N LEU A 97 7.78 10.02 -7.30
CA LEU A 97 8.49 8.74 -7.35
C LEU A 97 7.69 7.78 -8.23
N ASP A 98 8.22 7.46 -9.40
CA ASP A 98 7.56 6.59 -10.36
C ASP A 98 8.21 5.20 -10.33
N GLU A 99 7.53 4.25 -9.70
CA GLU A 99 7.98 2.87 -9.45
C GLU A 99 9.45 2.77 -8.98
N PRO A 100 9.89 3.54 -7.99
CA PRO A 100 11.30 3.72 -7.69
C PRO A 100 11.99 2.45 -7.21
N PHE A 101 11.24 1.43 -6.75
CA PHE A 101 11.80 0.20 -6.18
C PHE A 101 11.61 -1.03 -7.07
N SER A 102 11.01 -0.91 -8.26
CA SER A 102 10.64 -2.04 -9.12
C SER A 102 11.81 -2.93 -9.54
N ASN A 103 13.02 -2.36 -9.68
CA ASN A 103 14.23 -3.06 -10.12
C ASN A 103 15.05 -3.68 -8.97
N LEU A 104 14.49 -3.76 -7.75
CA LEU A 104 15.19 -4.26 -6.56
C LEU A 104 14.64 -5.61 -6.11
N ASP A 105 15.52 -6.43 -5.51
CA ASP A 105 15.08 -7.62 -4.80
C ASP A 105 14.24 -7.30 -3.56
N GLY A 106 13.45 -8.26 -3.09
CA GLY A 106 12.45 -8.03 -2.04
C GLY A 106 13.00 -7.58 -0.69
N GLU A 107 14.21 -8.02 -0.30
CA GLU A 107 14.83 -7.61 0.97
C GLU A 107 15.36 -6.17 0.87
N LEU A 108 16.11 -5.88 -0.20
CA LEU A 108 16.65 -4.55 -0.47
C LEU A 108 15.52 -3.52 -0.63
N ARG A 109 14.45 -3.90 -1.33
CA ARG A 109 13.24 -3.08 -1.52
C ARG A 109 12.65 -2.65 -0.18
N ARG A 110 12.33 -3.60 0.72
CA ARG A 110 11.77 -3.28 2.05
C ARG A 110 12.66 -2.35 2.85
N ARG A 111 13.96 -2.59 2.85
CA ARG A 111 14.92 -1.74 3.58
C ARG A 111 14.99 -0.33 3.00
N LEU A 112 15.07 -0.21 1.67
CA LEU A 112 15.16 1.08 1.01
C LEU A 112 13.86 1.88 1.08
N SER A 113 12.70 1.25 1.03
CA SER A 113 11.41 1.92 1.23
C SER A 113 11.34 2.61 2.58
N ALA A 114 11.74 1.93 3.66
CA ALA A 114 11.80 2.52 4.99
C ALA A 114 12.83 3.68 5.06
N GLU A 115 14.04 3.50 4.51
CA GLU A 115 15.05 4.55 4.49
C GLU A 115 14.59 5.79 3.69
N VAL A 116 13.91 5.60 2.54
CA VAL A 116 13.36 6.71 1.76
C VAL A 116 12.31 7.48 2.55
N ARG A 117 11.40 6.77 3.24
CA ARG A 117 10.42 7.39 4.14
C ARG A 117 11.11 8.26 5.19
N ASP A 118 12.13 7.73 5.88
CA ASP A 118 12.86 8.45 6.92
C ASP A 118 13.55 9.71 6.37
N ILE A 119 14.15 9.61 5.18
CA ILE A 119 14.80 10.74 4.49
C ILE A 119 13.76 11.83 4.18
N LEU A 120 12.62 11.47 3.59
CA LEU A 120 11.55 12.41 3.24
C LEU A 120 11.01 13.12 4.49
N LYS A 121 10.71 12.34 5.54
CA LYS A 121 10.22 12.88 6.82
C LYS A 121 11.22 13.82 7.48
N SER A 122 12.52 13.45 7.52
CA SER A 122 13.57 14.27 8.12
C SER A 122 13.79 15.61 7.41
N ARG A 123 13.47 15.66 6.11
CA ARG A 123 13.58 16.86 5.27
C ARG A 123 12.28 17.63 5.15
N GLY A 124 11.16 17.13 5.65
CA GLY A 124 9.83 17.74 5.51
C GLY A 124 9.37 17.85 4.04
N ILE A 125 9.83 16.94 3.17
CA ILE A 125 9.48 16.93 1.75
C ILE A 125 8.20 16.11 1.55
N SER A 126 7.18 16.72 0.94
CA SER A 126 6.01 15.98 0.47
C SER A 126 6.39 15.10 -0.72
N ALA A 127 5.87 13.86 -0.75
CA ALA A 127 6.14 12.95 -1.87
C ALA A 127 4.85 12.28 -2.35
N MET A 128 4.81 12.00 -3.65
CA MET A 128 3.81 11.14 -4.28
C MET A 128 4.52 9.95 -4.89
N LEU A 129 4.14 8.75 -4.44
CA LEU A 129 4.67 7.48 -4.92
C LEU A 129 3.64 6.82 -5.84
N VAL A 130 4.05 6.44 -7.03
CA VAL A 130 3.32 5.54 -7.91
C VAL A 130 3.99 4.17 -7.83
N THR A 131 3.22 3.15 -7.49
CA THR A 131 3.70 1.76 -7.40
C THR A 131 2.56 0.78 -7.63
N HIS A 132 2.88 -0.41 -8.09
CA HIS A 132 1.97 -1.56 -8.12
C HIS A 132 2.21 -2.53 -6.93
N ASP A 133 3.21 -2.26 -6.10
CA ASP A 133 3.53 -3.07 -4.91
C ASP A 133 2.88 -2.47 -3.66
N GLN A 134 1.95 -3.21 -3.06
CA GLN A 134 1.21 -2.78 -1.87
C GLN A 134 2.13 -2.62 -0.66
N ALA A 135 3.13 -3.50 -0.52
CA ALA A 135 4.07 -3.44 0.61
C ALA A 135 4.91 -2.16 0.56
N GLU A 136 5.29 -1.69 -0.65
CA GLU A 136 5.95 -0.40 -0.84
C GLU A 136 5.04 0.76 -0.41
N ALA A 137 3.81 0.79 -0.92
CA ALA A 137 2.85 1.84 -0.58
C ALA A 137 2.60 1.91 0.92
N PHE A 138 2.43 0.76 1.58
CA PHE A 138 2.19 0.67 3.03
C PHE A 138 3.41 1.05 3.87
N ALA A 139 4.62 0.75 3.39
CA ALA A 139 5.85 1.11 4.09
C ALA A 139 6.18 2.61 3.99
N VAL A 140 5.87 3.25 2.85
CA VAL A 140 6.31 4.63 2.56
C VAL A 140 5.24 5.66 2.83
N CYS A 141 3.99 5.39 2.45
CA CYS A 141 2.95 6.42 2.36
C CYS A 141 2.15 6.57 3.67
N ASP A 142 1.77 7.81 3.98
CA ASP A 142 0.81 8.09 5.07
C ASP A 142 -0.62 7.89 4.59
N GLN A 143 -0.87 8.12 3.28
CA GLN A 143 -2.14 7.88 2.61
C GLN A 143 -1.91 7.21 1.27
N VAL A 144 -2.83 6.36 0.87
CA VAL A 144 -2.76 5.58 -0.36
C VAL A 144 -4.07 5.69 -1.13
N GLY A 145 -3.95 5.96 -2.43
CA GLY A 145 -5.07 5.98 -3.36
C GLY A 145 -5.09 4.71 -4.22
N VAL A 146 -6.21 4.00 -4.23
CA VAL A 146 -6.42 2.84 -5.10
C VAL A 146 -7.12 3.29 -6.38
N LEU A 147 -6.46 3.08 -7.53
CA LEU A 147 -6.96 3.45 -8.84
C LEU A 147 -7.41 2.22 -9.61
N LYS A 148 -8.56 2.31 -10.27
CA LYS A 148 -9.05 1.31 -11.22
C LYS A 148 -9.70 1.99 -12.43
N ASP A 149 -9.29 1.62 -13.63
CA ASP A 149 -9.86 2.13 -14.89
C ASP A 149 -9.93 3.67 -14.94
N GLY A 150 -8.88 4.33 -14.44
CA GLY A 150 -8.77 5.79 -14.39
C GLY A 150 -9.59 6.47 -13.28
N HIS A 151 -10.27 5.70 -12.43
CA HIS A 151 -11.09 6.22 -11.33
C HIS A 151 -10.47 5.89 -9.97
N LEU A 152 -10.48 6.87 -9.07
CA LEU A 152 -10.09 6.67 -7.68
C LEU A 152 -11.19 5.89 -6.95
N GLN A 153 -10.86 4.70 -6.47
CA GLN A 153 -11.80 3.81 -5.76
C GLN A 153 -11.86 4.14 -4.26
N GLN A 154 -10.72 4.45 -3.66
CA GLN A 154 -10.60 4.83 -2.26
C GLN A 154 -9.29 5.59 -2.05
N TRP A 155 -9.31 6.56 -1.14
CA TRP A 155 -8.14 7.29 -0.67
C TRP A 155 -8.16 7.28 0.85
N ASP A 156 -7.20 6.59 1.48
CA ASP A 156 -7.19 6.41 2.93
C ASP A 156 -5.80 6.03 3.44
N THR A 157 -5.68 5.86 4.76
CA THR A 157 -4.48 5.28 5.37
C THR A 157 -4.32 3.81 4.94
N PRO A 158 -3.09 3.27 4.92
CA PRO A 158 -2.86 1.84 4.69
C PRO A 158 -3.71 0.93 5.57
N TYR A 159 -3.86 1.30 6.85
CA TYR A 159 -4.66 0.56 7.82
C TYR A 159 -6.13 0.49 7.41
N ASN A 160 -6.74 1.63 7.08
CA ASN A 160 -8.15 1.68 6.69
C ASN A 160 -8.41 0.98 5.36
N LEU A 161 -7.49 1.07 4.39
CA LEU A 161 -7.62 0.33 3.12
C LEU A 161 -7.70 -1.19 3.33
N TYR A 162 -7.00 -1.71 4.33
CA TYR A 162 -7.02 -3.13 4.66
C TYR A 162 -8.25 -3.52 5.47
N HIS A 163 -8.58 -2.75 6.53
CA HIS A 163 -9.63 -3.09 7.49
C HIS A 163 -11.01 -2.53 7.13
N GLU A 164 -11.08 -1.45 6.35
CA GLU A 164 -12.32 -0.78 5.95
C GLU A 164 -12.36 -0.49 4.44
N PRO A 165 -12.17 -1.50 3.57
CA PRO A 165 -12.23 -1.30 2.13
C PRO A 165 -13.63 -0.84 1.70
N ALA A 166 -13.69 0.22 0.87
CA ALA A 166 -14.94 0.82 0.44
C ALA A 166 -15.71 -0.04 -0.58
N THR A 167 -15.02 -0.92 -1.30
CA THR A 167 -15.62 -1.77 -2.34
C THR A 167 -15.03 -3.17 -2.31
N PRO A 168 -15.76 -4.19 -2.83
CA PRO A 168 -15.19 -5.54 -3.00
C PRO A 168 -13.91 -5.56 -3.84
N PHE A 169 -13.80 -4.65 -4.80
CA PHE A 169 -12.58 -4.51 -5.61
C PHE A 169 -11.39 -4.09 -4.73
N VAL A 170 -11.54 -3.04 -3.92
CA VAL A 170 -10.48 -2.58 -3.00
C VAL A 170 -10.11 -3.70 -2.03
N ALA A 171 -11.12 -4.39 -1.46
CA ALA A 171 -10.92 -5.52 -0.57
C ALA A 171 -10.04 -6.61 -1.18
N SER A 172 -10.36 -7.03 -2.42
CA SER A 172 -9.60 -8.07 -3.13
C SER A 172 -8.25 -7.59 -3.66
N PHE A 173 -8.12 -6.29 -3.98
CA PHE A 173 -6.89 -5.71 -4.48
C PHE A 173 -5.85 -5.52 -3.36
N ILE A 174 -6.29 -5.10 -2.18
CA ILE A 174 -5.40 -4.74 -1.05
C ILE A 174 -4.90 -5.96 -0.26
N GLY A 175 -5.57 -7.09 -0.34
CA GLY A 175 -5.10 -8.28 0.39
C GLY A 175 -5.94 -9.50 0.08
N GLN A 176 -5.40 -10.66 0.43
CA GLN A 176 -6.13 -11.91 0.34
C GLN A 176 -7.35 -11.88 1.26
N GLY A 177 -8.44 -12.45 0.81
CA GLY A 177 -9.67 -12.56 1.59
C GLY A 177 -10.76 -13.28 0.81
N TYR A 178 -11.75 -13.77 1.53
CA TYR A 178 -12.87 -14.54 0.99
C TYR A 178 -14.18 -13.81 1.30
N PHE A 179 -15.10 -13.87 0.37
CA PHE A 179 -16.46 -13.38 0.57
C PHE A 179 -17.36 -14.55 0.92
N ILE A 180 -17.95 -14.52 2.11
CA ILE A 180 -18.91 -15.51 2.56
C ILE A 180 -20.30 -14.88 2.53
N ARG A 181 -21.27 -15.61 1.97
CA ARG A 181 -22.65 -15.19 1.97
C ARG A 181 -23.23 -15.24 3.38
N GLY A 182 -23.89 -14.16 3.79
CA GLY A 182 -24.62 -14.05 5.05
C GLY A 182 -25.90 -13.27 4.90
N HIS A 183 -26.65 -13.17 5.99
CA HIS A 183 -27.85 -12.35 6.11
C HIS A 183 -27.76 -11.53 7.39
N MET A 184 -28.13 -10.26 7.31
CA MET A 184 -28.21 -9.41 8.51
C MET A 184 -29.21 -9.99 9.49
N GLN A 185 -28.80 -10.32 10.68
CA GLN A 185 -29.67 -10.80 11.77
C GLN A 185 -30.11 -9.65 12.67
N ALA A 186 -29.24 -8.66 12.86
CA ALA A 186 -29.49 -7.41 13.52
C ALA A 186 -28.63 -6.33 12.87
N ARG A 187 -28.69 -5.08 13.34
CA ARG A 187 -27.91 -3.95 12.77
C ARG A 187 -26.39 -4.15 12.81
N ASP A 188 -25.91 -4.98 13.73
CA ASP A 188 -24.49 -5.23 13.99
C ASP A 188 -24.13 -6.72 13.95
N THR A 189 -25.06 -7.58 13.50
CA THR A 189 -24.90 -9.04 13.58
C THR A 189 -25.28 -9.68 12.25
N VAL A 190 -24.44 -10.60 11.79
CA VAL A 190 -24.63 -11.33 10.52
C VAL A 190 -24.63 -12.83 10.78
N ALA A 191 -25.65 -13.53 10.29
CA ALA A 191 -25.67 -14.98 10.26
C ALA A 191 -25.03 -15.49 8.97
N THR A 192 -24.05 -16.39 9.11
CA THR A 192 -23.29 -17.02 8.01
C THR A 192 -23.20 -18.52 8.23
N GLU A 193 -22.64 -19.25 7.27
CA GLU A 193 -22.31 -20.68 7.45
C GLU A 193 -21.24 -20.95 8.52
N LEU A 194 -20.45 -19.92 8.92
CA LEU A 194 -19.48 -20.01 10.01
C LEU A 194 -20.12 -19.74 11.38
N GLY A 195 -21.44 -19.52 11.43
CA GLY A 195 -22.17 -19.10 12.59
C GLY A 195 -22.52 -17.62 12.56
N VAL A 196 -22.90 -17.11 13.71
CA VAL A 196 -23.28 -15.71 13.91
C VAL A 196 -22.02 -14.90 14.22
N ILE A 197 -21.77 -13.86 13.40
CA ILE A 197 -20.63 -12.97 13.56
C ILE A 197 -21.14 -11.61 14.07
N GLN A 198 -20.57 -11.16 15.18
CA GLN A 198 -20.86 -9.86 15.78
C GLN A 198 -19.91 -8.82 15.20
N GLY A 199 -20.45 -7.74 14.65
CA GLY A 199 -19.68 -6.60 14.22
C GLY A 199 -19.39 -5.60 15.35
N ASN A 200 -18.47 -4.69 15.11
CA ASN A 200 -18.05 -3.64 16.05
C ASN A 200 -18.86 -2.34 15.94
N ARG A 201 -19.80 -2.27 15.02
CA ARG A 201 -20.66 -1.09 14.76
C ARG A 201 -22.00 -1.51 14.15
N ALA A 202 -22.94 -0.56 14.11
CA ALA A 202 -24.16 -0.73 13.33
C ALA A 202 -23.88 -0.50 11.84
N TYR A 203 -24.40 -1.37 11.00
CA TYR A 203 -24.26 -1.30 9.53
C TYR A 203 -25.54 -0.71 8.91
N PRO A 204 -25.43 0.03 7.78
CA PRO A 204 -26.56 0.69 7.12
C PRO A 204 -27.39 -0.30 6.28
N MET A 205 -27.49 -1.56 6.69
CA MET A 205 -28.21 -2.62 5.99
C MET A 205 -29.42 -3.04 6.81
N LEU A 206 -30.51 -3.38 6.11
CA LEU A 206 -31.74 -3.82 6.77
C LEU A 206 -31.59 -5.25 7.28
N GLU A 207 -32.26 -5.56 8.38
CA GLU A 207 -32.40 -6.93 8.90
C GLU A 207 -33.01 -7.86 7.83
N GLY A 208 -32.48 -9.05 7.68
CA GLY A 208 -32.81 -10.00 6.63
C GLY A 208 -32.12 -9.76 5.28
N SER A 209 -31.41 -8.63 5.10
CA SER A 209 -30.73 -8.35 3.82
C SER A 209 -29.58 -9.34 3.58
N PRO A 210 -29.44 -9.87 2.36
CA PRO A 210 -28.30 -10.69 1.99
C PRO A 210 -27.05 -9.80 1.85
N VAL A 211 -25.93 -10.27 2.44
CA VAL A 211 -24.65 -9.57 2.45
C VAL A 211 -23.50 -10.51 2.10
N ASP A 212 -22.44 -9.96 1.53
CA ASP A 212 -21.17 -10.62 1.39
C ASP A 212 -20.25 -10.15 2.50
N VAL A 213 -19.82 -11.06 3.37
CA VAL A 213 -18.91 -10.82 4.49
C VAL A 213 -17.49 -11.06 4.01
N LEU A 214 -16.63 -10.07 4.09
CA LEU A 214 -15.20 -10.26 3.86
C LEU A 214 -14.57 -10.90 5.11
N LEU A 215 -13.85 -11.98 4.90
CA LEU A 215 -12.98 -12.60 5.90
C LEU A 215 -11.54 -12.65 5.38
N ARG A 216 -10.63 -12.17 6.17
CA ARG A 216 -9.19 -12.27 5.94
C ARG A 216 -8.65 -13.59 6.53
N PRO A 217 -7.52 -14.12 6.05
CA PRO A 217 -6.94 -15.33 6.63
C PRO A 217 -6.62 -15.21 8.13
N ASP A 218 -6.33 -14.00 8.62
CA ASP A 218 -6.05 -13.69 10.02
C ASP A 218 -7.32 -13.51 10.88
N ASP A 219 -8.51 -13.37 10.26
CA ASP A 219 -9.79 -13.38 10.96
C ASP A 219 -10.21 -14.78 11.43
N LEU A 220 -9.55 -15.82 10.93
CA LEU A 220 -9.83 -17.21 11.30
C LEU A 220 -8.74 -17.74 12.22
N VAL A 221 -9.12 -18.12 13.43
CA VAL A 221 -8.20 -18.70 14.41
C VAL A 221 -8.57 -20.14 14.76
N GLY A 222 -7.55 -20.96 15.03
CA GLY A 222 -7.74 -22.32 15.48
C GLY A 222 -8.35 -22.34 16.89
N ASP A 223 -9.41 -23.14 17.08
CA ASP A 223 -10.06 -23.34 18.36
C ASP A 223 -10.52 -24.80 18.50
N ALA A 224 -9.78 -25.59 19.27
CA ALA A 224 -10.06 -27.02 19.45
C ALA A 224 -11.44 -27.28 20.10
N SER A 225 -11.97 -26.31 20.84
CA SER A 225 -13.28 -26.41 21.52
C SER A 225 -14.46 -26.01 20.62
N SER A 226 -14.19 -25.42 19.45
CA SER A 226 -15.23 -24.94 18.54
C SER A 226 -16.01 -26.09 17.90
N ALA A 227 -17.32 -25.89 17.79
CA ALA A 227 -18.20 -26.77 17.00
C ALA A 227 -18.03 -26.56 15.47
N LEU A 228 -17.53 -25.42 15.06
CA LEU A 228 -17.20 -25.16 13.66
C LEU A 228 -15.92 -25.91 13.31
N ARG A 229 -16.03 -26.85 12.37
CA ARG A 229 -14.89 -27.70 11.93
C ARG A 229 -14.64 -27.50 10.45
N ALA A 230 -13.38 -27.58 10.09
CA ALA A 230 -12.95 -27.57 8.68
C ALA A 230 -11.83 -28.60 8.46
N ARG A 231 -11.82 -29.17 7.27
CA ARG A 231 -10.76 -30.11 6.84
C ARG A 231 -9.62 -29.33 6.20
N VAL A 232 -8.40 -29.63 6.59
CA VAL A 232 -7.19 -29.13 5.95
C VAL A 232 -7.06 -29.75 4.55
N ILE A 233 -7.06 -28.92 3.53
CA ILE A 233 -6.85 -29.34 2.13
C ILE A 233 -5.39 -29.22 1.75
N ASP A 234 -4.77 -28.11 2.14
CA ASP A 234 -3.41 -27.77 1.78
C ASP A 234 -2.80 -26.82 2.81
N ARG A 235 -1.46 -26.72 2.81
CA ARG A 235 -0.75 -25.80 3.69
C ARG A 235 0.49 -25.24 3.04
N THR A 236 0.77 -23.96 3.31
CA THR A 236 1.98 -23.28 2.84
C THR A 236 2.72 -22.67 4.03
N PHE A 237 3.91 -23.19 4.31
CA PHE A 237 4.77 -22.65 5.37
C PHE A 237 5.35 -21.29 4.97
N GLN A 238 5.17 -20.25 5.81
CA GLN A 238 5.61 -18.89 5.55
C GLN A 238 6.61 -18.37 6.61
N GLY A 239 7.25 -19.28 7.34
CA GLY A 239 8.17 -18.95 8.43
C GLY A 239 7.46 -18.85 9.78
N ALA A 240 7.10 -17.69 10.26
CA ALA A 240 6.41 -17.51 11.54
C ALA A 240 4.97 -18.03 11.53
N THR A 241 4.37 -18.18 10.36
CA THR A 241 2.99 -18.62 10.15
C THR A 241 2.90 -19.71 9.10
N ILE A 242 1.77 -20.41 9.10
CA ILE A 242 1.37 -21.35 8.05
C ILE A 242 0.03 -20.89 7.51
N LEU A 243 -0.06 -20.69 6.20
CA LEU A 243 -1.31 -20.47 5.51
C LEU A 243 -1.95 -21.82 5.19
N TYR A 244 -3.13 -22.05 5.77
CA TYR A 244 -3.92 -23.25 5.56
C TYR A 244 -5.05 -22.97 4.58
N ARG A 245 -5.23 -23.85 3.59
CA ARG A 245 -6.46 -23.93 2.82
C ARG A 245 -7.38 -24.96 3.47
N LEU A 246 -8.54 -24.52 3.88
CA LEU A 246 -9.52 -25.26 4.68
C LEU A 246 -10.81 -25.46 3.88
N GLN A 247 -11.50 -26.56 4.08
CA GLN A 247 -12.82 -26.82 3.50
C GLN A 247 -13.83 -27.10 4.59
N LEU A 248 -14.93 -26.35 4.57
CA LEU A 248 -16.07 -26.59 5.43
C LEU A 248 -16.89 -27.81 4.97
N SER A 249 -17.76 -28.32 5.84
CA SER A 249 -18.69 -29.41 5.50
C SER A 249 -19.66 -29.04 4.37
N THR A 250 -19.93 -27.76 4.16
CA THR A 250 -20.70 -27.20 3.04
C THR A 250 -19.99 -27.27 1.70
N GLY A 251 -18.66 -27.52 1.70
CA GLY A 251 -17.81 -27.48 0.51
C GLY A 251 -17.11 -26.14 0.31
N THR A 252 -17.47 -25.10 1.06
CA THR A 252 -16.82 -23.79 1.00
C THR A 252 -15.36 -23.89 1.38
N GLN A 253 -14.47 -23.28 0.58
CA GLN A 253 -13.03 -23.22 0.85
C GLN A 253 -12.68 -21.84 1.40
N LEU A 254 -11.78 -21.85 2.39
CA LEU A 254 -11.28 -20.68 3.12
C LEU A 254 -9.78 -20.79 3.28
N GLU A 255 -9.13 -19.67 3.52
CA GLU A 255 -7.74 -19.67 4.02
C GLU A 255 -7.70 -19.11 5.44
N ALA A 256 -6.85 -19.72 6.25
CA ALA A 256 -6.59 -19.30 7.62
C ALA A 256 -5.09 -19.22 7.87
N LEU A 257 -4.66 -18.21 8.61
CA LEU A 257 -3.25 -17.99 8.94
C LEU A 257 -3.02 -18.37 10.40
N PHE A 258 -2.37 -19.51 10.62
CA PHE A 258 -2.05 -19.97 11.97
C PHE A 258 -0.57 -19.80 12.32
N PRO A 259 -0.22 -19.69 13.62
CA PRO A 259 1.18 -19.73 14.04
C PRO A 259 1.89 -20.99 13.54
N SER A 260 3.17 -20.90 13.22
CA SER A 260 3.96 -22.00 12.62
C SER A 260 4.04 -23.26 13.51
N HIS A 261 3.74 -23.15 14.80
CA HIS A 261 3.70 -24.27 15.72
C HIS A 261 2.37 -25.07 15.70
N ALA A 262 1.34 -24.55 15.03
CA ALA A 262 0.08 -25.25 14.79
C ALA A 262 0.24 -26.15 13.54
N ASP A 263 0.96 -27.27 13.68
CA ASP A 263 1.38 -28.11 12.55
C ASP A 263 0.30 -29.16 12.19
N HIS A 264 -0.79 -28.70 11.58
CA HIS A 264 -1.83 -29.59 11.04
C HIS A 264 -1.42 -30.12 9.66
N GLN A 265 -1.82 -31.37 9.38
CA GLN A 265 -1.54 -32.03 8.10
C GLN A 265 -2.75 -32.01 7.16
N PRO A 266 -2.57 -32.07 5.82
CA PRO A 266 -3.67 -32.30 4.91
C PRO A 266 -4.51 -33.53 5.31
N GLY A 267 -5.81 -33.36 5.38
CA GLY A 267 -6.76 -34.37 5.87
C GLY A 267 -7.16 -34.22 7.34
N ASP A 268 -6.44 -33.45 8.14
CA ASP A 268 -6.81 -33.18 9.54
C ASP A 268 -8.09 -32.35 9.62
N ASP A 269 -8.87 -32.58 10.67
CA ASP A 269 -10.04 -31.80 11.07
C ASP A 269 -9.64 -30.80 12.14
N VAL A 270 -9.77 -29.51 11.82
CA VAL A 270 -9.42 -28.40 12.74
C VAL A 270 -10.66 -27.64 13.17
N GLY A 271 -10.72 -27.28 14.47
CA GLY A 271 -11.75 -26.38 14.98
C GLY A 271 -11.40 -24.94 14.66
N LEU A 272 -12.40 -24.15 14.26
CA LEU A 272 -12.24 -22.77 13.84
C LEU A 272 -13.09 -21.83 14.68
N ARG A 273 -12.63 -20.60 14.87
CA ARG A 273 -13.41 -19.49 15.39
C ARG A 273 -13.15 -18.26 14.55
N VAL A 274 -14.21 -17.52 14.21
CA VAL A 274 -14.09 -16.20 13.61
C VAL A 274 -13.70 -15.21 14.69
N ALA A 275 -12.61 -14.49 14.49
CA ALA A 275 -12.06 -13.49 15.40
C ALA A 275 -11.90 -12.13 14.71
N ALA A 276 -12.79 -11.82 13.76
CA ALA A 276 -12.79 -10.54 13.04
C ALA A 276 -13.08 -9.39 14.01
N GLU A 277 -12.11 -8.49 14.19
CA GLU A 277 -12.28 -7.25 14.96
C GLU A 277 -13.02 -6.19 14.15
N HIS A 278 -12.84 -6.22 12.83
CA HIS A 278 -13.47 -5.32 11.86
C HIS A 278 -14.32 -6.14 10.88
N LEU A 279 -15.63 -6.15 11.12
CA LEU A 279 -16.53 -6.82 10.19
C LEU A 279 -16.78 -5.94 8.96
N VAL A 280 -16.36 -6.41 7.79
CA VAL A 280 -16.53 -5.73 6.51
C VAL A 280 -17.65 -6.40 5.73
N LEU A 281 -18.69 -5.62 5.42
CA LEU A 281 -19.90 -6.10 4.75
C LEU A 281 -20.12 -5.34 3.44
N PHE A 282 -20.47 -6.09 2.41
CA PHE A 282 -20.93 -5.53 1.15
C PHE A 282 -22.34 -6.04 0.84
N PRO A 283 -23.18 -5.23 0.15
CA PRO A 283 -24.43 -5.75 -0.40
C PRO A 283 -24.14 -6.94 -1.30
N ALA A 284 -24.89 -8.02 -1.14
CA ALA A 284 -24.71 -9.22 -1.96
C ALA A 284 -24.85 -8.91 -3.46
N GLN A 285 -24.00 -9.49 -4.31
CA GLN A 285 -24.08 -9.29 -5.75
C GLN A 285 -25.47 -9.71 -6.26
N GLY A 286 -26.19 -8.75 -6.83
CA GLY A 286 -27.61 -8.87 -7.20
C GLY A 286 -28.51 -7.87 -6.49
N SER A 287 -28.04 -7.18 -5.45
CA SER A 287 -28.68 -6.05 -4.78
C SER A 287 -28.18 -4.75 -5.40
N VAL A 288 -29.04 -3.75 -5.54
CA VAL A 288 -28.75 -2.47 -6.20
C VAL A 288 -27.50 -1.81 -5.60
N ASN A 289 -26.53 -1.54 -6.46
CA ASN A 289 -25.27 -0.85 -6.11
C ASN A 289 -25.55 0.61 -5.66
N LEU A 290 -25.40 0.91 -4.37
CA LEU A 290 -25.58 2.24 -3.80
C LEU A 290 -24.25 3.03 -3.66
N HIS A 291 -23.14 2.59 -4.27
CA HIS A 291 -21.88 3.32 -4.22
C HIS A 291 -21.59 4.02 -5.54
N ALA A 292 -21.91 5.31 -5.58
CA ALA A 292 -21.43 6.22 -6.61
C ALA A 292 -19.89 6.33 -6.53
N GLN A 293 -19.23 6.10 -7.66
CA GLN A 293 -17.81 6.40 -7.85
C GLN A 293 -17.60 7.90 -7.60
N LEU A 294 -16.73 8.25 -6.64
CA LEU A 294 -16.39 9.64 -6.38
C LEU A 294 -15.45 10.15 -7.47
N PRO A 295 -15.75 11.27 -8.14
CA PRO A 295 -14.81 11.94 -9.04
C PRO A 295 -13.57 12.40 -8.26
N LEU A 296 -12.38 12.27 -8.88
CA LEU A 296 -11.08 12.68 -8.29
C LEU A 296 -11.08 14.10 -7.69
N GLU A 297 -11.84 15.02 -8.28
CA GLU A 297 -11.97 16.41 -7.82
C GLU A 297 -12.64 16.56 -6.44
N GLN A 298 -13.54 15.67 -6.05
CA GLN A 298 -14.24 15.78 -4.77
C GLN A 298 -13.40 15.29 -3.59
N VAL A 299 -12.50 14.31 -3.83
CA VAL A 299 -11.62 13.78 -2.79
C VAL A 299 -10.48 14.75 -2.46
N LEU A 300 -9.96 15.46 -3.47
CA LEU A 300 -8.91 16.46 -3.29
C LEU A 300 -9.37 17.71 -2.54
N ASN A 301 -10.67 18.04 -2.61
CA ASN A 301 -11.24 19.21 -1.92
C ASN A 301 -11.66 18.94 -0.47
N ALA A 302 -11.97 17.69 -0.11
CA ALA A 302 -12.36 17.31 1.25
C ALA A 302 -11.21 17.45 2.28
N ASN A 303 -9.96 17.29 1.84
CA ASN A 303 -8.78 17.41 2.70
C ASN A 303 -8.22 18.84 2.85
N GLN A 304 -8.89 19.87 2.30
CA GLN A 304 -8.51 21.27 2.51
C GLN A 304 -9.25 21.94 3.68
N SER A 305 -10.14 21.20 4.35
CA SER A 305 -10.99 21.71 5.45
C SER A 305 -10.81 20.98 6.78
N ALA A 306 -9.72 20.22 6.95
CA ALA A 306 -9.36 19.59 8.21
C ALA A 306 -7.98 20.06 8.70
#